data_7673c59d979d42eca75e8cbf33997398
#
_entry.id   7673c59d979d42eca75e8cbf33997398
#
_cell.length_a   1.000
_cell.length_b   1.000
_cell.length_c   1.000
_cell.angle_alpha   90.00
_cell.angle_beta   90.00
_cell.angle_gamma   90.00
#
_symmetry.space_group_name_H-M   'P 1'
#
loop_
_entity.id
_entity.type
_entity.pdbx_description
1 polymer ?
#
loop_
_entity_poly.entity_id
_entity_poly.type
_entity_poly.pdbx_seq_one_letter_code
_entity_poly.pdbx_strand_id
1 'polypeptide(L)'
;MFGFGKKQPEARGVTVTQSAPTFLEVFGITGSASVSMEEALGVPAVWAAINFISGTIAGLPLHVYDKTASGKKRVKPGKLNPVVTLLHDAVNDGLSSFQWRFDMFATGVLTEGRFVTYIERDERGQPINLFPLPGATVKMMPTGRKQ
;
A
#
# COMPACT_ATOMS: atom_id res chain seq x y z
N MET A 1 -5.70 21.21 49.87
CA MET A 1 -6.27 21.48 48.55
C MET A 1 -5.12 21.49 47.54
N PHE A 2 -4.83 20.35 46.92
CA PHE A 2 -3.69 20.17 46.03
C PHE A 2 -4.14 20.46 44.60
N GLY A 3 -3.62 21.55 44.01
CA GLY A 3 -3.86 21.94 42.64
C GLY A 3 -3.02 21.09 41.66
N PHE A 4 -3.65 20.26 40.87
CA PHE A 4 -3.01 19.58 39.73
C PHE A 4 -2.81 20.58 38.60
N GLY A 5 -1.58 21.07 38.42
CA GLY A 5 -1.19 21.83 37.23
C GLY A 5 -1.29 20.96 35.96
N LYS A 6 -2.13 21.38 35.03
CA LYS A 6 -2.19 20.79 33.68
C LYS A 6 -0.84 21.00 32.99
N LYS A 7 -0.05 19.93 32.80
CA LYS A 7 1.09 19.94 31.88
C LYS A 7 0.57 20.18 30.47
N GLN A 8 1.00 21.29 29.85
CA GLN A 8 0.82 21.51 28.43
C GLN A 8 1.66 20.48 27.67
N PRO A 9 1.15 19.94 26.56
CA PRO A 9 1.96 19.07 25.72
C PRO A 9 3.11 19.87 25.11
N GLU A 10 4.33 19.45 25.37
CA GLU A 10 5.52 19.97 24.69
C GLU A 10 5.38 19.70 23.20
N ALA A 11 5.19 20.76 22.43
CA ALA A 11 5.32 20.72 20.98
C ALA A 11 6.80 20.48 20.65
N ARG A 12 7.17 19.25 20.34
CA ARG A 12 8.47 18.90 19.75
C ARG A 12 8.48 19.33 18.29
N GLY A 13 8.44 20.62 18.06
CA GLY A 13 8.76 21.20 16.76
C GLY A 13 10.27 21.27 16.63
N VAL A 14 10.84 20.59 15.66
CA VAL A 14 12.21 20.84 15.24
C VAL A 14 12.21 22.20 14.56
N THR A 15 12.62 23.25 15.29
CA THR A 15 12.84 24.56 14.72
C THR A 15 14.20 24.53 14.00
N VAL A 16 14.18 24.37 12.69
CA VAL A 16 15.38 24.56 11.87
C VAL A 16 15.66 26.05 11.82
N THR A 17 16.62 26.51 12.61
CA THR A 17 17.10 27.90 12.56
C THR A 17 17.89 28.11 11.27
N GLN A 18 17.49 29.08 10.47
CA GLN A 18 18.02 29.45 9.14
C GLN A 18 19.44 30.04 9.12
N SER A 19 20.34 29.65 10.00
CA SER A 19 21.69 30.23 10.07
C SER A 19 22.85 29.29 9.68
N ALA A 20 22.55 28.07 9.28
CA ALA A 20 23.52 27.18 8.62
C ALA A 20 23.09 26.99 7.17
N PRO A 21 24.03 26.89 6.18
CA PRO A 21 23.65 26.50 4.83
C PRO A 21 22.86 25.21 4.96
N THR A 22 21.61 25.30 4.55
CA THR A 22 20.67 24.21 4.72
C THR A 22 21.24 23.01 3.99
N PHE A 23 21.10 21.81 4.55
CA PHE A 23 21.45 20.56 3.88
C PHE A 23 21.01 20.55 2.38
N LEU A 24 19.92 21.24 2.09
CA LEU A 24 19.38 21.45 0.75
C LEU A 24 20.27 22.34 -0.15
N GLU A 25 20.91 23.37 0.39
CA GLU A 25 21.83 24.25 -0.36
C GLU A 25 23.16 23.54 -0.65
N VAL A 26 23.63 22.71 0.27
CA VAL A 26 24.86 21.90 0.08
C VAL A 26 24.67 20.88 -1.05
N PHE A 27 23.45 20.40 -1.27
CA PHE A 27 23.12 19.48 -2.35
C PHE A 27 22.56 20.16 -3.61
N GLY A 28 22.66 21.48 -3.72
CA GLY A 28 22.23 22.23 -4.91
C GLY A 28 20.72 22.34 -5.11
N ILE A 29 19.94 22.04 -4.07
CA ILE A 29 18.48 22.16 -4.11
C ILE A 29 18.10 23.58 -3.65
N THR A 30 18.34 24.57 -4.51
CA THR A 30 17.92 25.94 -4.31
C THR A 30 16.52 26.14 -4.88
N GLY A 31 15.54 26.27 -4.01
CA GLY A 31 14.15 26.56 -4.36
C GLY A 31 13.18 25.45 -3.93
N SER A 32 11.92 25.78 -3.86
CA SER A 32 10.83 24.82 -3.65
C SER A 32 10.62 23.98 -4.93
N ALA A 33 11.63 23.23 -5.33
CA ALA A 33 11.51 22.29 -6.42
C ALA A 33 10.56 21.17 -5.93
N SER A 34 9.38 21.12 -6.52
CA SER A 34 8.51 19.97 -6.37
C SER A 34 9.24 18.78 -7.01
N VAL A 35 9.84 17.94 -6.18
CA VAL A 35 10.49 16.71 -6.67
C VAL A 35 9.42 15.84 -7.31
N SER A 36 9.59 15.53 -8.58
CA SER A 36 8.69 14.61 -9.27
C SER A 36 8.86 13.18 -8.72
N MET A 37 7.84 12.35 -8.90
CA MET A 37 7.93 10.94 -8.50
C MET A 37 9.08 10.22 -9.21
N GLU A 38 9.32 10.55 -10.47
CA GLU A 38 10.37 9.97 -11.30
C GLU A 38 11.76 10.33 -10.76
N GLU A 39 11.98 11.59 -10.39
CA GLU A 39 13.21 12.07 -9.75
C GLU A 39 13.43 11.40 -8.39
N ALA A 40 12.37 11.27 -7.58
CA ALA A 40 12.44 10.60 -6.28
C ALA A 40 12.82 9.12 -6.43
N LEU A 41 12.25 8.42 -7.40
CA LEU A 41 12.57 7.02 -7.69
C LEU A 41 13.99 6.84 -8.26
N GLY A 42 14.57 7.88 -8.86
CA GLY A 42 15.97 7.90 -9.30
C GLY A 42 16.97 7.90 -8.13
N VAL A 43 16.55 8.20 -6.90
CA VAL A 43 17.40 8.16 -5.72
C VAL A 43 17.54 6.71 -5.23
N PRO A 44 18.77 6.12 -5.22
CA PRO A 44 18.96 4.70 -4.87
C PRO A 44 18.40 4.33 -3.49
N ALA A 45 18.51 5.22 -2.51
CA ALA A 45 18.00 5.00 -1.16
C ALA A 45 16.47 4.90 -1.13
N VAL A 46 15.77 5.73 -1.91
CA VAL A 46 14.30 5.69 -2.04
C VAL A 46 13.87 4.40 -2.70
N TRP A 47 14.51 4.03 -3.80
CA TRP A 47 14.25 2.78 -4.50
C TRP A 47 14.47 1.55 -3.60
N ALA A 48 15.59 1.53 -2.85
CA ALA A 48 15.89 0.45 -1.91
C ALA A 48 14.82 0.36 -0.80
N ALA A 49 14.36 1.49 -0.27
CA ALA A 49 13.32 1.54 0.76
C ALA A 49 11.98 0.99 0.23
N ILE A 50 11.56 1.40 -0.97
CA ILE A 50 10.33 0.91 -1.60
C ILE A 50 10.39 -0.61 -1.79
N ASN A 51 11.49 -1.12 -2.36
CA ASN A 51 11.65 -2.56 -2.57
C ASN A 51 11.66 -3.34 -1.25
N PHE A 52 12.35 -2.84 -0.23
CA PHE A 52 12.40 -3.47 1.08
C PHE A 52 11.03 -3.54 1.74
N ILE A 53 10.29 -2.43 1.78
CA ILE A 53 8.95 -2.36 2.38
C ILE A 53 7.98 -3.27 1.61
N SER A 54 7.96 -3.16 0.28
CA SER A 54 7.07 -3.94 -0.57
C SER A 54 7.34 -5.44 -0.48
N GLY A 55 8.62 -5.84 -0.51
CA GLY A 55 9.03 -7.23 -0.37
C GLY A 55 8.68 -7.81 1.00
N THR A 56 8.90 -7.02 2.06
CA THR A 56 8.56 -7.44 3.43
C THR A 56 7.06 -7.67 3.58
N ILE A 57 6.23 -6.71 3.11
CA ILE A 57 4.76 -6.83 3.21
C ILE A 57 4.24 -7.95 2.30
N ALA A 58 4.76 -8.08 1.08
CA ALA A 58 4.39 -9.15 0.16
C ALA A 58 4.74 -10.54 0.69
N GLY A 59 5.80 -10.66 1.49
CA GLY A 59 6.22 -11.91 2.13
C GLY A 59 5.38 -12.30 3.35
N LEU A 60 4.54 -11.41 3.89
CA LEU A 60 3.71 -11.75 5.04
C LEU A 60 2.65 -12.80 4.67
N PRO A 61 2.41 -13.78 5.56
CA PRO A 61 1.38 -14.79 5.32
C PRO A 61 -0.02 -14.16 5.34
N LEU A 62 -0.78 -14.37 4.28
CA LEU A 62 -2.16 -13.89 4.15
C LEU A 62 -3.12 -15.04 4.48
N HIS A 63 -4.04 -14.83 5.41
CA HIS A 63 -4.99 -15.85 5.84
C HIS A 63 -6.43 -15.41 5.59
N VAL A 64 -7.22 -16.33 5.04
CA VAL A 64 -8.66 -16.15 4.85
C VAL A 64 -9.40 -16.76 6.03
N TYR A 65 -10.40 -16.07 6.53
CA TYR A 65 -11.23 -16.51 7.64
C TYR A 65 -12.72 -16.48 7.27
N ASP A 66 -13.42 -17.55 7.52
CA ASP A 66 -14.88 -17.59 7.48
C ASP A 66 -15.45 -17.06 8.79
N LYS A 67 -16.47 -16.21 8.69
CA LYS A 67 -17.22 -15.73 9.84
C LYS A 67 -18.36 -16.72 10.14
N THR A 68 -18.22 -17.48 11.20
CA THR A 68 -19.23 -18.43 11.69
C THR A 68 -19.95 -17.86 12.92
N ALA A 69 -21.09 -18.44 13.29
CA ALA A 69 -21.83 -18.04 14.50
C ALA A 69 -20.98 -18.21 15.78
N SER A 70 -20.02 -19.13 15.79
CA SER A 70 -19.12 -19.42 16.90
C SER A 70 -17.79 -18.64 16.85
N GLY A 71 -17.59 -17.74 15.84
CA GLY A 71 -16.37 -16.94 15.71
C GLY A 71 -15.74 -17.01 14.32
N LYS A 72 -14.45 -16.67 14.22
CA LYS A 72 -13.69 -16.71 12.97
C LYS A 72 -12.94 -18.04 12.85
N LYS A 73 -13.20 -18.80 11.78
CA LYS A 73 -12.48 -20.04 11.47
C LYS A 73 -11.57 -19.84 10.27
N ARG A 74 -10.28 -20.18 10.43
CA ARG A 74 -9.31 -20.10 9.31
C ARG A 74 -9.68 -21.10 8.22
N VAL A 75 -9.78 -20.62 7.00
CA VAL A 75 -9.98 -21.46 5.81
C VAL A 75 -8.65 -22.07 5.41
N LYS A 76 -8.60 -23.39 5.30
CA LYS A 76 -7.40 -24.09 4.84
C LYS A 76 -7.28 -23.98 3.32
N PRO A 77 -6.04 -23.92 2.76
CA PRO A 77 -5.84 -24.05 1.32
C PRO A 77 -6.44 -25.34 0.79
N GLY A 78 -7.12 -25.27 -0.32
CA GLY A 78 -7.73 -26.45 -0.95
C GLY A 78 -8.64 -26.04 -2.12
N LYS A 79 -8.96 -26.99 -2.98
CA LYS A 79 -9.76 -26.78 -4.19
C LYS A 79 -11.19 -26.23 -3.96
N LEU A 80 -11.66 -26.23 -2.71
CA LEU A 80 -13.01 -25.75 -2.36
C LEU A 80 -13.13 -24.24 -2.19
N ASN A 81 -12.00 -23.50 -2.06
CA ASN A 81 -12.07 -22.05 -1.90
C ASN A 81 -11.09 -21.35 -2.84
N PRO A 82 -11.56 -20.89 -4.01
CA PRO A 82 -10.72 -20.24 -5.01
C PRO A 82 -10.02 -18.97 -4.48
N VAL A 83 -10.63 -18.27 -3.52
CA VAL A 83 -10.02 -17.08 -2.92
C VAL A 83 -8.71 -17.41 -2.20
N VAL A 84 -8.65 -18.54 -1.52
CA VAL A 84 -7.42 -18.95 -0.82
C VAL A 84 -6.31 -19.26 -1.82
N THR A 85 -6.61 -19.95 -2.91
CA THR A 85 -5.64 -20.25 -3.98
C THR A 85 -5.13 -18.94 -4.63
N LEU A 86 -6.03 -18.03 -5.00
CA LEU A 86 -5.66 -16.74 -5.57
C LEU A 86 -4.75 -15.91 -4.65
N LEU A 87 -5.01 -15.94 -3.35
CA LEU A 87 -4.24 -15.14 -2.39
C LEU A 87 -2.95 -15.81 -1.91
N HIS A 88 -2.82 -17.14 -2.05
CA HIS A 88 -1.65 -17.89 -1.62
C HIS A 88 -0.70 -18.28 -2.73
N ASP A 89 -1.23 -18.74 -3.87
CA ASP A 89 -0.43 -19.34 -4.92
C ASP A 89 -0.23 -18.37 -6.11
N ALA A 90 -1.23 -18.27 -6.96
CA ALA A 90 -1.19 -17.42 -8.14
C ALA A 90 -2.52 -16.68 -8.32
N VAL A 91 -2.44 -15.41 -8.70
CA VAL A 91 -3.62 -14.57 -8.93
C VAL A 91 -4.18 -14.72 -10.36
N ASN A 92 -3.35 -15.21 -11.27
CA ASN A 92 -3.70 -15.63 -12.64
C ASN A 92 -2.54 -16.48 -13.21
N ASP A 93 -2.67 -16.94 -14.46
CA ASP A 93 -1.70 -17.83 -15.11
C ASP A 93 -0.28 -17.25 -15.25
N GLY A 94 -0.13 -15.92 -15.22
CA GLY A 94 1.15 -15.23 -15.42
C GLY A 94 1.70 -14.55 -14.19
N LEU A 95 0.95 -14.49 -13.06
CA LEU A 95 1.32 -13.66 -11.92
C LEU A 95 1.11 -14.39 -10.59
N SER A 96 2.19 -14.55 -9.83
CA SER A 96 2.10 -15.12 -8.48
C SER A 96 1.43 -14.15 -7.50
N SER A 97 0.83 -14.69 -6.44
CA SER A 97 0.25 -13.89 -5.36
C SER A 97 1.29 -12.98 -4.67
N PHE A 98 2.54 -13.45 -4.56
CA PHE A 98 3.64 -12.64 -4.02
C PHE A 98 3.92 -11.43 -4.92
N GLN A 99 4.10 -11.65 -6.24
CA GLN A 99 4.40 -10.58 -7.18
C GLN A 99 3.25 -9.56 -7.26
N TRP A 100 2.00 -10.04 -7.30
CA TRP A 100 0.83 -9.16 -7.26
C TRP A 100 0.81 -8.25 -6.01
N ARG A 101 1.14 -8.79 -4.83
CA ARG A 101 1.23 -8.00 -3.59
C ARG A 101 2.42 -7.06 -3.60
N PHE A 102 3.55 -7.50 -4.11
CA PHE A 102 4.74 -6.66 -4.26
C PHE A 102 4.42 -5.44 -5.13
N ASP A 103 3.83 -5.65 -6.31
CA ASP A 103 3.46 -4.59 -7.25
C ASP A 103 2.39 -3.67 -6.66
N MET A 104 1.45 -4.23 -5.88
CA MET A 104 0.44 -3.44 -5.17
C MET A 104 1.08 -2.41 -4.24
N PHE A 105 2.11 -2.75 -3.52
CA PHE A 105 2.79 -1.82 -2.62
C PHE A 105 3.83 -0.98 -3.34
N ALA A 106 4.69 -1.56 -4.16
CA ALA A 106 5.77 -0.85 -4.83
C ALA A 106 5.25 0.20 -5.82
N THR A 107 4.39 -0.21 -6.74
CA THR A 107 3.87 0.67 -7.80
C THR A 107 2.60 1.39 -7.34
N GLY A 108 1.66 0.66 -6.74
CA GLY A 108 0.36 1.22 -6.41
C GLY A 108 0.39 2.15 -5.20
N VAL A 109 0.65 1.60 -4.01
CA VAL A 109 0.48 2.37 -2.77
C VAL A 109 1.60 3.39 -2.56
N LEU A 110 2.86 2.99 -2.76
CA LEU A 110 4.01 3.84 -2.44
C LEU A 110 4.34 4.87 -3.54
N THR A 111 3.98 4.62 -4.79
CA THR A 111 4.26 5.53 -5.89
C THR A 111 3.03 6.26 -6.41
N GLU A 112 1.96 5.56 -6.75
CA GLU A 112 0.74 6.15 -7.31
C GLU A 112 -0.33 6.50 -6.26
N GLY A 113 -0.12 6.10 -4.99
CA GLY A 113 -1.07 6.30 -3.89
C GLY A 113 -2.33 5.44 -3.97
N ARG A 114 -2.45 4.58 -5.00
CA ARG A 114 -3.59 3.68 -5.20
C ARG A 114 -3.21 2.47 -6.04
N PHE A 115 -3.92 1.38 -5.81
CA PHE A 115 -3.81 0.17 -6.62
C PHE A 115 -5.21 -0.35 -6.95
N VAL A 116 -5.44 -0.71 -8.20
CA VAL A 116 -6.73 -1.21 -8.66
C VAL A 116 -6.53 -2.59 -9.25
N THR A 117 -7.37 -3.52 -8.83
CA THR A 117 -7.36 -4.89 -9.36
C THR A 117 -8.73 -5.22 -9.93
N TYR A 118 -8.77 -5.66 -11.18
CA TYR A 118 -9.97 -6.24 -11.76
C TYR A 118 -10.11 -7.68 -11.28
N ILE A 119 -11.30 -8.02 -10.80
CA ILE A 119 -11.64 -9.36 -10.32
C ILE A 119 -12.49 -10.03 -11.38
N GLU A 120 -11.90 -10.98 -12.09
CA GLU A 120 -12.65 -11.84 -13.00
C GLU A 120 -13.42 -12.89 -12.20
N ARG A 121 -14.68 -13.12 -12.58
CA ARG A 121 -15.57 -14.05 -11.90
C ARG A 121 -16.17 -15.06 -12.87
N ASP A 122 -16.41 -16.26 -12.37
CA ASP A 122 -17.16 -17.27 -13.09
C ASP A 122 -18.68 -16.98 -13.12
N GLU A 123 -19.45 -17.83 -13.81
CA GLU A 123 -20.91 -17.73 -13.90
C GLU A 123 -21.61 -17.80 -12.54
N ARG A 124 -20.95 -18.36 -11.53
CA ARG A 124 -21.44 -18.44 -10.15
C ARG A 124 -21.02 -17.27 -9.28
N GLY A 125 -20.33 -16.28 -9.87
CA GLY A 125 -19.82 -15.11 -9.19
C GLY A 125 -18.56 -15.36 -8.33
N GLN A 126 -17.94 -16.56 -8.43
CA GLN A 126 -16.70 -16.88 -7.72
C GLN A 126 -15.52 -16.21 -8.43
N PRO A 127 -14.56 -15.63 -7.69
CA PRO A 127 -13.37 -15.06 -8.30
C PRO A 127 -12.46 -16.16 -8.85
N ILE A 128 -12.04 -16.00 -10.12
CA ILE A 128 -11.17 -16.94 -10.82
C ILE A 128 -9.79 -16.34 -11.12
N ASN A 129 -9.73 -15.04 -11.41
CA ASN A 129 -8.47 -14.33 -11.67
C ASN A 129 -8.48 -12.92 -11.09
N LEU A 130 -7.28 -12.40 -10.81
CA LEU A 130 -7.05 -11.02 -10.41
C LEU A 130 -6.07 -10.39 -11.41
N PHE A 131 -6.48 -9.29 -12.03
CA PHE A 131 -5.64 -8.54 -12.97
C PHE A 131 -5.34 -7.15 -12.42
N PRO A 132 -4.07 -6.81 -12.13
CA PRO A 132 -3.70 -5.45 -11.74
C PRO A 132 -3.94 -4.51 -12.91
N LEU A 133 -4.58 -3.37 -12.63
CA LEU A 133 -4.81 -2.31 -13.60
C LEU A 133 -3.91 -1.12 -13.27
N PRO A 134 -3.27 -0.50 -14.28
CA PRO A 134 -2.49 0.70 -14.06
C PRO A 134 -3.35 1.81 -13.42
N GLY A 135 -2.94 2.32 -12.27
CA GLY A 135 -3.72 3.31 -11.52
C GLY A 135 -4.01 4.58 -12.30
N ALA A 136 -3.10 4.98 -13.18
CA ALA A 136 -3.25 6.15 -14.06
C ALA A 136 -4.39 6.01 -15.07
N THR A 137 -4.75 4.77 -15.48
CA THR A 137 -5.80 4.53 -16.48
C THR A 137 -7.20 4.40 -15.87
N VAL A 138 -7.29 4.25 -14.55
CA VAL A 138 -8.56 4.03 -13.85
C VAL A 138 -9.13 5.34 -13.35
N LYS A 139 -10.27 5.75 -13.90
CA LYS A 139 -11.04 6.91 -13.44
C LYS A 139 -12.14 6.46 -12.48
N MET A 140 -12.06 6.90 -11.22
CA MET A 140 -13.15 6.68 -10.26
C MET A 140 -14.28 7.67 -10.53
N MET A 141 -15.47 7.17 -10.84
CA MET A 141 -16.67 7.98 -10.90
C MET A 141 -17.52 7.70 -9.65
N PRO A 142 -17.88 8.71 -8.85
CA PRO A 142 -18.80 8.51 -7.75
C PRO A 142 -20.16 8.10 -8.30
N THR A 143 -20.59 6.90 -7.98
CA THR A 143 -21.96 6.46 -8.27
C THR A 143 -22.85 7.20 -7.29
N GLY A 144 -23.66 8.15 -7.78
CA GLY A 144 -24.60 8.95 -6.97
C GLY A 144 -25.68 8.07 -6.36
N ARG A 145 -25.35 7.26 -5.36
CA ARG A 145 -26.32 6.64 -4.48
C ARG A 145 -26.73 7.71 -3.47
N LYS A 146 -27.85 8.38 -3.70
CA LYS A 146 -28.53 9.13 -2.65
C LYS A 146 -28.83 8.13 -1.52
N GLN A 147 -28.28 8.41 -0.33
CA GLN A 147 -28.70 7.77 0.90
C GLN A 147 -30.16 8.15 1.23
#